data_cc30b828cb69e112305981812e3e0404
#
_entry.id   cc30b828cb69e112305981812e3e0404
#
_cell.length_a   1.000
_cell.length_b   1.000
_cell.length_c   1.000
_cell.angle_alpha   90.00
_cell.angle_beta   90.00
_cell.angle_gamma   90.00
#
_symmetry.space_group_name_H-M   'P 1'
#
loop_
_entity.id
_entity.type
_entity.pdbx_description
1 polymer ?
#
loop_
_entity_poly.entity_id
_entity_poly.type
_entity_poly.pdbx_seq_one_letter_code
_entity_poly.pdbx_strand_id
1 'polypeptide(L)'
;MAQSLLQKIGILISATLHSIVDRALQSNSLGVFDEYIRQAEASMKLIEDALIDLKVTVKSLQVKYDRAADEAARLDLQVDQAIKAGKESLAKATMLRMNNQLEIAQTYKAQHEKQAHTYQTLIEVVQVLDSKVAVLKSQREQVATLLELIRSKQIAARSIKDIQKISDTRAQAIVEDVRARLDMADEGLEQATSRLSAQIDMEIGDAELEAQLEERRAR
;
A
#
# COMPACT_ATOMS: atom_id res chain seq x y z
N MET A 1 17.90 -1.78 3.34
CA MET A 1 16.79 -2.56 2.76
C MET A 1 15.45 -1.84 2.89
N ALA A 2 15.03 -1.34 4.04
CA ALA A 2 13.75 -0.62 4.22
C ALA A 2 13.58 0.61 3.29
N GLN A 3 14.61 1.44 3.11
CA GLN A 3 14.57 2.61 2.22
C GLN A 3 14.37 2.24 0.74
N SER A 4 14.95 1.14 0.26
CA SER A 4 14.77 0.69 -1.13
C SER A 4 13.37 0.07 -1.36
N LEU A 5 12.78 -0.52 -0.33
CA LEU A 5 11.39 -1.00 -0.33
C LEU A 5 10.41 0.18 -0.37
N LEU A 6 10.59 1.17 0.49
CA LEU A 6 9.76 2.39 0.52
C LEU A 6 9.83 3.16 -0.81
N GLN A 7 11.00 3.24 -1.46
CA GLN A 7 11.11 3.82 -2.80
C GLN A 7 10.34 3.04 -3.87
N LYS A 8 10.43 1.72 -3.89
CA LYS A 8 9.66 0.88 -4.83
C LYS A 8 8.16 1.00 -4.61
N ILE A 9 7.74 1.07 -3.34
CA ILE A 9 6.35 1.28 -2.94
C ILE A 9 5.87 2.67 -3.39
N GLY A 10 6.67 3.72 -3.20
CA GLY A 10 6.36 5.07 -3.67
C GLY A 10 6.07 5.12 -5.18
N ILE A 11 6.81 4.36 -5.99
CA ILE A 11 6.58 4.27 -7.43
C ILE A 11 5.25 3.54 -7.74
N LEU A 12 4.92 2.48 -7.01
CA LEU A 12 3.64 1.77 -7.16
C LEU A 12 2.45 2.61 -6.69
N ILE A 13 2.65 3.44 -5.68
CA ILE A 13 1.64 4.37 -5.14
C ILE A 13 1.40 5.54 -6.10
N SER A 14 2.43 6.02 -6.81
CA SER A 14 2.36 7.18 -7.72
C SER A 14 1.89 6.82 -9.14
N ALA A 15 1.78 5.54 -9.48
CA ALA A 15 1.16 5.15 -10.75
C ALA A 15 -0.30 5.59 -10.74
N THR A 16 -0.63 6.63 -11.50
CA THR A 16 -1.99 7.16 -11.56
C THR A 16 -2.91 6.09 -12.15
N LEU A 17 -3.98 5.79 -11.44
CA LEU A 17 -5.03 4.85 -11.88
C LEU A 17 -5.51 5.14 -13.29
N HIS A 18 -5.61 6.42 -13.66
CA HIS A 18 -5.90 6.86 -15.03
C HIS A 18 -4.98 6.23 -16.07
N SER A 19 -3.66 6.24 -15.83
CA SER A 19 -2.71 5.69 -16.80
C SER A 19 -2.84 4.17 -16.96
N ILE A 20 -3.29 3.48 -15.93
CA ILE A 20 -3.55 2.02 -15.97
C ILE A 20 -4.82 1.74 -16.78
N VAL A 21 -5.90 2.50 -16.52
CA VAL A 21 -7.16 2.41 -17.24
C VAL A 21 -6.97 2.73 -18.73
N ASP A 22 -6.33 3.85 -19.04
CA ASP A 22 -6.08 4.27 -20.43
C ASP A 22 -5.27 3.21 -21.21
N ARG A 23 -4.24 2.66 -20.59
CA ARG A 23 -3.44 1.58 -21.22
C ARG A 23 -4.25 0.31 -21.41
N ALA A 24 -5.12 -0.05 -20.46
CA ALA A 24 -5.97 -1.23 -20.57
C ALA A 24 -6.99 -1.07 -21.70
N LEU A 25 -7.63 0.11 -21.82
CA LEU A 25 -8.57 0.42 -22.89
C LEU A 25 -7.88 0.49 -24.26
N GLN A 26 -6.71 1.15 -24.36
CA GLN A 26 -5.93 1.22 -25.60
C GLN A 26 -5.43 -0.15 -26.08
N SER A 27 -4.94 -0.98 -25.15
CA SER A 27 -4.46 -2.33 -25.48
C SER A 27 -5.58 -3.36 -25.64
N ASN A 28 -6.82 -3.01 -25.32
CA ASN A 28 -7.96 -3.92 -25.24
C ASN A 28 -7.67 -5.16 -24.36
N SER A 29 -6.95 -4.96 -23.26
CA SER A 29 -6.43 -6.01 -22.40
C SER A 29 -6.38 -5.59 -20.93
N LEU A 30 -6.75 -6.51 -20.03
CA LEU A 30 -6.63 -6.34 -18.58
C LEU A 30 -5.22 -6.64 -18.05
N GLY A 31 -4.30 -7.09 -18.90
CA GLY A 31 -2.96 -7.51 -18.49
C GLY A 31 -2.17 -6.45 -17.74
N VAL A 32 -2.44 -5.17 -18.01
CA VAL A 32 -1.81 -4.04 -17.27
C VAL A 32 -2.26 -4.04 -15.81
N PHE A 33 -3.58 -4.19 -15.54
CA PHE A 33 -4.11 -4.29 -14.18
C PHE A 33 -3.55 -5.52 -13.45
N ASP A 34 -3.58 -6.68 -14.11
CA ASP A 34 -3.09 -7.94 -13.53
C ASP A 34 -1.62 -7.83 -13.11
N GLU A 35 -0.80 -7.17 -13.93
CA GLU A 35 0.61 -6.96 -13.61
C GLU A 35 0.80 -6.00 -12.42
N TYR A 36 0.07 -4.88 -12.36
CA TYR A 36 0.15 -3.95 -11.24
C TYR A 36 -0.35 -4.56 -9.93
N ILE A 37 -1.47 -5.28 -9.96
CA ILE A 37 -2.01 -5.99 -8.79
C ILE A 37 -0.98 -7.01 -8.30
N ARG A 38 -0.41 -7.82 -9.18
CA ARG A 38 0.60 -8.82 -8.85
C ARG A 38 1.85 -8.20 -8.21
N GLN A 39 2.33 -7.07 -8.74
CA GLN A 39 3.48 -6.35 -8.20
C GLN A 39 3.18 -5.76 -6.81
N ALA A 40 1.98 -5.20 -6.62
CA ALA A 40 1.56 -4.64 -5.34
C ALA A 40 1.44 -5.76 -4.27
N GLU A 41 0.78 -6.87 -4.59
CA GLU A 41 0.65 -8.04 -3.69
C GLU A 41 2.02 -8.64 -3.33
N ALA A 42 2.93 -8.76 -4.30
CA ALA A 42 4.29 -9.23 -4.04
C ALA A 42 5.07 -8.27 -3.13
N SER A 43 4.87 -6.96 -3.29
CA SER A 43 5.49 -5.96 -2.42
C SER A 43 4.92 -5.99 -1.01
N MET A 44 3.60 -6.15 -0.86
CA MET A 44 2.95 -6.32 0.45
C MET A 44 3.53 -7.51 1.20
N LYS A 45 3.64 -8.65 0.53
CA LYS A 45 4.22 -9.86 1.15
C LYS A 45 5.65 -9.64 1.66
N LEU A 46 6.48 -8.94 0.88
CA LEU A 46 7.84 -8.60 1.32
C LEU A 46 7.86 -7.70 2.57
N ILE A 47 6.88 -6.78 2.69
CA ILE A 47 6.76 -5.91 3.87
C ILE A 47 6.26 -6.72 5.07
N GLU A 48 5.29 -7.61 4.87
CA GLU A 48 4.77 -8.49 5.93
C GLU A 48 5.88 -9.37 6.52
N ASP A 49 6.73 -9.95 5.67
CA ASP A 49 7.89 -10.72 6.11
C ASP A 49 8.86 -9.84 6.92
N ALA A 50 9.15 -8.62 6.44
CA ALA A 50 9.98 -7.66 7.15
C ALA A 50 9.37 -7.19 8.48
N LEU A 51 8.03 -7.07 8.57
CA LEU A 51 7.33 -6.74 9.81
C LEU A 51 7.47 -7.84 10.86
N ILE A 52 7.47 -9.12 10.46
CA ILE A 52 7.68 -10.23 11.38
C ILE A 52 9.08 -10.12 12.02
N ASP A 53 10.12 -9.93 11.21
CA ASP A 53 11.50 -9.81 11.69
C ASP A 53 11.69 -8.56 12.58
N LEU A 54 11.08 -7.45 12.18
CA LEU A 54 11.15 -6.21 12.94
C LEU A 54 10.44 -6.30 14.28
N LYS A 55 9.29 -6.97 14.34
CA LYS A 55 8.56 -7.24 15.59
C LYS A 55 9.41 -8.04 16.59
N VAL A 56 10.12 -9.06 16.10
CA VAL A 56 11.04 -9.85 16.92
C VAL A 56 12.19 -8.97 17.44
N THR A 57 12.73 -8.12 16.58
CA THR A 57 13.80 -7.18 16.93
C THR A 57 13.36 -6.17 17.98
N VAL A 58 12.19 -5.54 17.82
CA VAL A 58 11.60 -4.59 18.79
C VAL A 58 11.42 -5.26 20.14
N LYS A 59 10.84 -6.46 20.16
CA LYS A 59 10.67 -7.22 21.41
C LYS A 59 12.01 -7.59 22.07
N SER A 60 13.00 -7.99 21.29
CA SER A 60 14.35 -8.30 21.80
C SER A 60 15.02 -7.08 22.41
N LEU A 61 14.91 -5.91 21.79
CA LEU A 61 15.45 -4.65 22.30
C LEU A 61 14.77 -4.23 23.60
N GLN A 62 13.45 -4.38 23.71
CA GLN A 62 12.72 -4.15 24.97
C GLN A 62 13.26 -5.04 26.09
N VAL A 63 13.40 -6.33 25.85
CA VAL A 63 13.95 -7.27 26.87
C VAL A 63 15.38 -6.90 27.28
N LYS A 64 16.22 -6.46 26.34
CA LYS A 64 17.58 -6.02 26.64
C LYS A 64 17.61 -4.73 27.46
N TYR A 65 16.73 -3.77 27.13
CA TYR A 65 16.53 -2.56 27.91
C TYR A 65 16.13 -2.89 29.36
N ASP A 66 15.07 -3.70 29.53
CA ASP A 66 14.56 -4.07 30.84
C ASP A 66 15.65 -4.73 31.70
N ARG A 67 16.40 -5.67 31.14
CA ARG A 67 17.51 -6.33 31.84
C ARG A 67 18.63 -5.36 32.27
N ALA A 68 19.00 -4.44 31.40
CA ALA A 68 20.03 -3.45 31.73
C ALA A 68 19.56 -2.46 32.80
N ALA A 69 18.28 -2.03 32.73
CA ALA A 69 17.66 -1.18 33.72
C ALA A 69 17.52 -1.85 35.09
N ASP A 70 17.10 -3.13 35.12
CA ASP A 70 16.99 -3.92 36.34
C ASP A 70 18.40 -4.13 37.01
N GLU A 71 19.41 -4.42 36.20
CA GLU A 71 20.78 -4.59 36.73
C GLU A 71 21.33 -3.25 37.25
N ALA A 72 21.03 -2.12 36.59
CA ALA A 72 21.41 -0.80 37.10
C ALA A 72 20.73 -0.52 38.45
N ALA A 73 19.45 -0.82 38.59
CA ALA A 73 18.71 -0.66 39.85
C ALA A 73 19.26 -1.54 40.98
N ARG A 74 19.68 -2.78 40.65
CA ARG A 74 20.33 -3.67 41.62
C ARG A 74 21.68 -3.14 42.07
N LEU A 75 22.48 -2.60 41.15
CA LEU A 75 23.77 -1.98 41.47
C LEU A 75 23.61 -0.73 42.31
N ASP A 76 22.57 0.06 42.09
CA ASP A 76 22.22 1.23 42.90
C ASP A 76 22.01 0.85 44.37
N LEU A 77 21.22 -0.18 44.62
CA LEU A 77 21.04 -0.73 45.97
C LEU A 77 22.34 -1.22 46.60
N GLN A 78 23.25 -1.79 45.80
CA GLN A 78 24.57 -2.23 46.28
C GLN A 78 25.50 -1.03 46.62
N VAL A 79 25.40 0.09 45.86
CA VAL A 79 26.10 1.34 46.15
C VAL A 79 25.65 1.86 47.53
N ASP A 80 24.34 1.91 47.77
CA ASP A 80 23.81 2.34 49.08
C ASP A 80 24.27 1.49 50.24
N GLN A 81 24.31 0.17 50.04
CA GLN A 81 24.80 -0.78 51.06
C GLN A 81 26.30 -0.58 51.35
N ALA A 82 27.10 -0.36 50.30
CA ALA A 82 28.54 -0.11 50.45
C ALA A 82 28.81 1.20 51.19
N ILE A 83 28.05 2.27 50.91
CA ILE A 83 28.12 3.55 51.61
C ILE A 83 27.79 3.37 53.10
N LYS A 84 26.66 2.70 53.40
CA LYS A 84 26.23 2.43 54.78
C LYS A 84 27.27 1.60 55.56
N ALA A 85 28.02 0.73 54.87
CA ALA A 85 29.06 -0.09 55.44
C ALA A 85 30.44 0.64 55.53
N GLY A 86 30.56 1.92 55.15
CA GLY A 86 31.79 2.69 55.13
C GLY A 86 32.85 2.23 54.12
N LYS A 87 32.42 1.44 53.09
CA LYS A 87 33.30 0.85 52.07
C LYS A 87 33.37 1.74 50.82
N GLU A 88 34.01 2.90 50.95
CA GLU A 88 33.99 3.94 49.90
C GLU A 88 34.58 3.47 48.55
N SER A 89 35.67 2.70 48.55
CA SER A 89 36.29 2.18 47.33
C SER A 89 35.36 1.20 46.58
N LEU A 90 34.60 0.39 47.33
CA LEU A 90 33.60 -0.53 46.77
C LEU A 90 32.40 0.25 46.22
N ALA A 91 31.93 1.28 46.94
CA ALA A 91 30.86 2.13 46.47
C ALA A 91 31.20 2.82 45.13
N LYS A 92 32.39 3.40 44.99
CA LYS A 92 32.89 4.01 43.74
C LYS A 92 32.96 3.01 42.57
N ALA A 93 33.51 1.80 42.82
CA ALA A 93 33.60 0.76 41.79
C ALA A 93 32.22 0.27 41.34
N THR A 94 31.27 0.12 42.28
CA THR A 94 29.90 -0.31 41.97
C THR A 94 29.14 0.78 41.24
N MET A 95 29.30 2.07 41.60
CA MET A 95 28.72 3.23 40.91
C MET A 95 29.19 3.32 39.46
N LEU A 96 30.48 3.06 39.18
CA LEU A 96 30.99 3.02 37.81
C LEU A 96 30.27 1.93 36.98
N ARG A 97 30.09 0.75 37.56
CA ARG A 97 29.35 -0.34 36.89
C ARG A 97 27.86 0.01 36.66
N MET A 98 27.23 0.64 37.64
CA MET A 98 25.88 1.13 37.55
C MET A 98 25.73 2.14 36.38
N ASN A 99 26.63 3.13 36.32
CA ASN A 99 26.61 4.11 35.23
C ASN A 99 26.79 3.48 33.86
N ASN A 100 27.67 2.49 33.71
CA ASN A 100 27.82 1.74 32.46
C ASN A 100 26.52 0.98 32.09
N GLN A 101 25.80 0.40 33.06
CA GLN A 101 24.53 -0.27 32.79
C GLN A 101 23.41 0.71 32.40
N LEU A 102 23.37 1.90 32.98
CA LEU A 102 22.48 2.97 32.62
C LEU A 102 22.70 3.44 31.16
N GLU A 103 23.97 3.59 30.75
CA GLU A 103 24.33 3.95 29.38
C GLU A 103 23.89 2.87 28.38
N ILE A 104 24.10 1.59 28.73
CA ILE A 104 23.64 0.45 27.93
C ILE A 104 22.11 0.45 27.84
N ALA A 105 21.39 0.68 28.94
CA ALA A 105 19.93 0.77 28.96
C ALA A 105 19.44 1.91 28.06
N GLN A 106 20.04 3.10 28.16
CA GLN A 106 19.69 4.23 27.29
C GLN A 106 19.91 3.91 25.81
N THR A 107 20.99 3.22 25.49
CA THR A 107 21.29 2.80 24.11
C THR A 107 20.21 1.85 23.57
N TYR A 108 19.82 0.83 24.36
CA TYR A 108 18.76 -0.10 23.96
C TYR A 108 17.41 0.58 23.87
N LYS A 109 17.09 1.53 24.75
CA LYS A 109 15.88 2.33 24.72
C LYS A 109 15.77 3.12 23.42
N ALA A 110 16.82 3.86 23.06
CA ALA A 110 16.85 4.64 21.82
C ALA A 110 16.72 3.75 20.56
N GLN A 111 17.38 2.58 20.57
CA GLN A 111 17.24 1.63 19.47
C GLN A 111 15.83 1.04 19.40
N HIS A 112 15.23 0.69 20.55
CA HIS A 112 13.86 0.20 20.62
C HIS A 112 12.86 1.22 20.06
N GLU A 113 12.92 2.47 20.51
CA GLU A 113 12.02 3.55 20.05
C GLU A 113 12.14 3.76 18.53
N LYS A 114 13.36 3.78 18.00
CA LYS A 114 13.60 3.90 16.55
C LYS A 114 13.01 2.72 15.76
N GLN A 115 13.20 1.48 16.23
CA GLN A 115 12.69 0.31 15.54
C GLN A 115 11.17 0.18 15.68
N ALA A 116 10.60 0.56 16.83
CA ALA A 116 9.17 0.59 17.06
C ALA A 116 8.46 1.60 16.13
N HIS A 117 9.06 2.78 15.97
CA HIS A 117 8.54 3.76 15.00
C HIS A 117 8.59 3.22 13.55
N THR A 118 9.71 2.60 13.16
CA THR A 118 9.82 1.99 11.82
C THR A 118 8.78 0.89 11.63
N TYR A 119 8.52 0.08 12.66
CA TYR A 119 7.50 -0.96 12.63
C TYR A 119 6.10 -0.38 12.41
N GLN A 120 5.77 0.70 13.13
CA GLN A 120 4.48 1.38 12.99
C GLN A 120 4.28 1.96 11.58
N THR A 121 5.29 2.65 11.06
CA THR A 121 5.26 3.21 9.68
C THR A 121 5.04 2.12 8.63
N LEU A 122 5.69 0.95 8.78
CA LEU A 122 5.48 -0.14 7.84
C LEU A 122 4.08 -0.74 7.90
N ILE A 123 3.44 -0.79 9.09
CA ILE A 123 2.03 -1.20 9.22
C ILE A 123 1.13 -0.25 8.42
N GLU A 124 1.30 1.05 8.58
CA GLU A 124 0.52 2.07 7.87
C GLU A 124 0.68 1.93 6.36
N VAL A 125 1.91 1.70 5.88
CA VAL A 125 2.18 1.46 4.45
C VAL A 125 1.46 0.21 3.93
N VAL A 126 1.42 -0.89 4.70
CA VAL A 126 0.67 -2.10 4.31
C VAL A 126 -0.82 -1.79 4.18
N GLN A 127 -1.41 -1.06 5.12
CA GLN A 127 -2.82 -0.70 5.09
C GLN A 127 -3.17 0.15 3.85
N VAL A 128 -2.32 1.13 3.52
CA VAL A 128 -2.49 1.96 2.30
C VAL A 128 -2.38 1.11 1.03
N LEU A 129 -1.42 0.18 0.97
CA LEU A 129 -1.26 -0.70 -0.17
C LEU A 129 -2.46 -1.65 -0.34
N ASP A 130 -2.97 -2.21 0.76
CA ASP A 130 -4.13 -3.10 0.74
C ASP A 130 -5.37 -2.38 0.18
N SER A 131 -5.64 -1.18 0.67
CA SER A 131 -6.71 -0.32 0.16
C SER A 131 -6.55 -0.06 -1.34
N LYS A 132 -5.34 0.29 -1.81
CA LYS A 132 -5.08 0.52 -3.24
C LYS A 132 -5.23 -0.73 -4.10
N VAL A 133 -4.82 -1.89 -3.61
CA VAL A 133 -5.03 -3.16 -4.31
C VAL A 133 -6.53 -3.47 -4.43
N ALA A 134 -7.31 -3.20 -3.39
CA ALA A 134 -8.76 -3.36 -3.44
C ALA A 134 -9.41 -2.46 -4.52
N VAL A 135 -9.00 -1.19 -4.58
CA VAL A 135 -9.45 -0.23 -5.62
C VAL A 135 -9.05 -0.72 -7.01
N LEU A 136 -7.80 -1.13 -7.22
CA LEU A 136 -7.33 -1.65 -8.50
C LEU A 136 -8.13 -2.87 -8.96
N LYS A 137 -8.47 -3.79 -8.05
CA LYS A 137 -9.31 -4.95 -8.35
C LYS A 137 -10.73 -4.55 -8.77
N SER A 138 -11.33 -3.61 -8.06
CA SER A 138 -12.67 -3.08 -8.39
C SER A 138 -12.68 -2.43 -9.78
N GLN A 139 -11.72 -1.58 -10.07
CA GLN A 139 -11.62 -0.91 -11.37
C GLN A 139 -11.28 -1.86 -12.52
N ARG A 140 -10.48 -2.89 -12.25
CA ARG A 140 -10.23 -3.96 -13.22
C ARG A 140 -11.54 -4.61 -13.67
N GLU A 141 -12.45 -4.89 -12.74
CA GLU A 141 -13.75 -5.50 -13.08
C GLU A 141 -14.64 -4.54 -13.90
N GLN A 142 -14.65 -3.25 -13.56
CA GLN A 142 -15.36 -2.24 -14.33
C GLN A 142 -14.80 -2.13 -15.75
N VAL A 143 -13.48 -2.08 -15.91
CA VAL A 143 -12.83 -2.06 -17.23
C VAL A 143 -13.07 -3.37 -17.99
N ALA A 144 -13.13 -4.52 -17.31
CA ALA A 144 -13.50 -5.78 -17.95
C ALA A 144 -14.87 -5.70 -18.61
N THR A 145 -15.85 -5.16 -17.90
CA THR A 145 -17.21 -4.95 -18.45
C THR A 145 -17.21 -4.01 -19.64
N LEU A 146 -16.45 -2.90 -19.59
CA LEU A 146 -16.30 -1.98 -20.72
C LEU A 146 -15.66 -2.65 -21.95
N LEU A 147 -14.63 -3.46 -21.75
CA LEU A 147 -13.97 -4.19 -22.84
C LEU A 147 -14.88 -5.23 -23.48
N GLU A 148 -15.74 -5.89 -22.71
CA GLU A 148 -16.76 -6.80 -23.23
C GLU A 148 -17.78 -6.06 -24.08
N LEU A 149 -18.23 -4.88 -23.63
CA LEU A 149 -19.15 -4.03 -24.40
C LEU A 149 -18.51 -3.56 -25.71
N ILE A 150 -17.25 -3.13 -25.69
CA ILE A 150 -16.50 -2.75 -26.89
C ILE A 150 -16.39 -3.92 -27.87
N ARG A 151 -16.09 -5.13 -27.39
CA ARG A 151 -16.01 -6.33 -28.23
C ARG A 151 -17.37 -6.67 -28.86
N SER A 152 -18.44 -6.64 -28.07
CA SER A 152 -19.79 -6.89 -28.54
C SER A 152 -20.20 -5.90 -29.63
N LYS A 153 -19.87 -4.60 -29.45
CA LYS A 153 -20.05 -3.56 -30.44
C LYS A 153 -19.29 -3.81 -31.73
N GLN A 154 -18.00 -4.21 -31.62
CA GLN A 154 -17.18 -4.53 -32.79
C GLN A 154 -17.76 -5.71 -33.59
N ILE A 155 -18.27 -6.74 -32.91
CA ILE A 155 -18.94 -7.88 -33.54
C ILE A 155 -20.19 -7.43 -34.26
N ALA A 156 -21.05 -6.64 -33.60
CA ALA A 156 -22.28 -6.10 -34.19
C ALA A 156 -21.98 -5.22 -35.42
N ALA A 157 -20.99 -4.33 -35.35
CA ALA A 157 -20.59 -3.50 -36.48
C ALA A 157 -20.06 -4.32 -37.67
N ARG A 158 -19.32 -5.40 -37.43
CA ARG A 158 -18.88 -6.33 -38.48
C ARG A 158 -20.09 -7.04 -39.10
N SER A 159 -21.01 -7.54 -38.28
CA SER A 159 -22.23 -8.21 -38.74
C SER A 159 -23.09 -7.31 -39.61
N ILE A 160 -23.26 -6.03 -39.24
CA ILE A 160 -23.94 -5.02 -40.07
C ILE A 160 -23.25 -4.91 -41.44
N LYS A 161 -21.92 -4.77 -41.46
CA LYS A 161 -21.15 -4.64 -42.68
C LYS A 161 -21.28 -5.87 -43.60
N ASP A 162 -21.42 -7.05 -43.02
CA ASP A 162 -21.63 -8.29 -43.79
C ASP A 162 -23.06 -8.43 -44.27
N ILE A 163 -24.10 -8.03 -43.50
CA ILE A 163 -25.49 -7.99 -43.89
C ILE A 163 -25.73 -6.95 -44.99
N GLN A 164 -25.08 -5.79 -44.96
CA GLN A 164 -25.18 -4.77 -45.99
C GLN A 164 -24.74 -5.23 -47.39
N LYS A 165 -23.95 -6.30 -47.49
CA LYS A 165 -23.61 -6.93 -48.77
C LYS A 165 -24.75 -7.76 -49.36
N ILE A 166 -25.79 -8.04 -48.57
CA ILE A 166 -26.95 -8.82 -48.98
C ILE A 166 -28.04 -7.81 -49.42
N SER A 167 -28.38 -7.79 -50.70
CA SER A 167 -29.32 -6.84 -51.29
C SER A 167 -30.80 -7.26 -51.05
N ASP A 168 -31.23 -7.27 -49.76
CA ASP A 168 -32.62 -7.61 -49.38
C ASP A 168 -33.22 -6.52 -48.49
N THR A 169 -34.49 -6.11 -48.76
CA THR A 169 -35.22 -5.06 -48.04
C THR A 169 -35.44 -5.42 -46.56
N ARG A 170 -35.53 -6.70 -46.20
CA ARG A 170 -35.59 -7.17 -44.82
C ARG A 170 -34.26 -7.00 -44.10
N ALA A 171 -33.16 -7.15 -44.81
CA ALA A 171 -31.83 -6.95 -44.27
C ALA A 171 -31.60 -5.47 -43.90
N GLN A 172 -32.15 -4.52 -44.63
CA GLN A 172 -32.04 -3.09 -44.34
C GLN A 172 -32.77 -2.70 -43.04
N ALA A 173 -33.96 -3.22 -42.77
CA ALA A 173 -34.68 -2.98 -41.52
C ALA A 173 -33.93 -3.54 -40.29
N ILE A 174 -33.31 -4.70 -40.43
CA ILE A 174 -32.46 -5.30 -39.38
C ILE A 174 -31.21 -4.45 -39.15
N VAL A 175 -30.59 -3.92 -40.20
CA VAL A 175 -29.41 -3.04 -40.11
C VAL A 175 -29.77 -1.74 -39.38
N GLU A 176 -30.90 -1.15 -39.61
CA GLU A 176 -31.37 0.07 -38.91
C GLU A 176 -31.64 -0.19 -37.43
N ASP A 177 -32.27 -1.30 -37.05
CA ASP A 177 -32.48 -1.68 -35.63
C ASP A 177 -31.15 -1.92 -34.91
N VAL A 178 -30.24 -2.62 -35.56
CA VAL A 178 -28.89 -2.89 -34.94
C VAL A 178 -28.06 -1.60 -34.85
N ARG A 179 -28.19 -0.66 -35.82
CA ARG A 179 -27.54 0.66 -35.72
C ARG A 179 -28.05 1.46 -34.51
N ALA A 180 -29.40 1.56 -34.38
CA ALA A 180 -30.00 2.27 -33.26
C ALA A 180 -29.55 1.69 -31.89
N ARG A 181 -29.39 0.36 -31.80
CA ARG A 181 -28.85 -0.30 -30.59
C ARG A 181 -27.36 -0.02 -30.37
N LEU A 182 -26.57 0.09 -31.44
CA LEU A 182 -25.17 0.47 -31.37
C LEU A 182 -25.01 1.92 -30.91
N ASP A 183 -25.82 2.84 -31.40
CA ASP A 183 -25.75 4.24 -30.98
C ASP A 183 -26.12 4.39 -29.50
N MET A 184 -27.15 3.67 -29.01
CA MET A 184 -27.45 3.60 -27.57
C MET A 184 -26.31 2.96 -26.74
N ALA A 185 -25.63 1.96 -27.29
CA ALA A 185 -24.49 1.34 -26.62
C ALA A 185 -23.25 2.29 -26.58
N ASP A 186 -23.11 3.17 -27.60
CA ASP A 186 -22.07 4.21 -27.62
C ASP A 186 -22.29 5.25 -26.52
N GLU A 187 -23.50 5.76 -26.40
CA GLU A 187 -23.85 6.68 -25.32
C GLU A 187 -23.65 6.04 -23.94
N GLY A 188 -24.04 4.76 -23.79
CA GLY A 188 -23.82 3.99 -22.58
C GLY A 188 -22.34 3.81 -22.26
N LEU A 189 -21.50 3.58 -23.27
CA LEU A 189 -20.05 3.44 -23.11
C LEU A 189 -19.40 4.77 -22.70
N GLU A 190 -19.77 5.88 -23.35
CA GLU A 190 -19.27 7.22 -22.99
C GLU A 190 -19.64 7.59 -21.56
N GLN A 191 -20.90 7.33 -21.16
CA GLN A 191 -21.35 7.57 -19.78
C GLN A 191 -20.60 6.70 -18.78
N ALA A 192 -20.39 5.42 -19.07
CA ALA A 192 -19.68 4.50 -18.19
C ALA A 192 -18.21 4.89 -18.06
N THR A 193 -17.54 5.29 -19.14
CA THR A 193 -16.17 5.76 -19.13
C THR A 193 -16.04 7.07 -18.35
N SER A 194 -16.96 8.01 -18.53
CA SER A 194 -17.00 9.27 -17.80
C SER A 194 -17.23 9.07 -16.30
N ARG A 195 -18.14 8.14 -15.92
CA ARG A 195 -18.34 7.77 -14.50
C ARG A 195 -17.11 7.15 -13.88
N LEU A 196 -16.45 6.25 -14.59
CA LEU A 196 -15.20 5.62 -14.13
C LEU A 196 -14.12 6.67 -13.92
N SER A 197 -13.96 7.62 -14.86
CA SER A 197 -12.99 8.72 -14.71
C SER A 197 -13.32 9.59 -13.50
N ALA A 198 -14.57 9.99 -13.30
CA ALA A 198 -14.97 10.79 -12.14
C ALA A 198 -14.79 10.04 -10.80
N GLN A 199 -15.03 8.72 -10.78
CA GLN A 199 -14.81 7.90 -9.60
C GLN A 199 -13.31 7.81 -9.26
N ILE A 200 -12.44 7.66 -10.26
CA ILE A 200 -10.99 7.65 -10.09
C ILE A 200 -10.51 9.01 -9.54
N ASP A 201 -11.05 10.12 -10.05
CA ASP A 201 -10.71 11.47 -9.57
C ASP A 201 -11.08 11.66 -8.10
N MET A 202 -12.25 11.17 -7.67
CA MET A 202 -12.65 11.18 -6.25
C MET A 202 -11.70 10.35 -5.39
N GLU A 203 -11.39 9.11 -5.80
CA GLU A 203 -10.52 8.21 -5.03
C GLU A 203 -9.07 8.75 -4.94
N ILE A 204 -8.57 9.44 -5.97
CA ILE A 204 -7.27 10.11 -5.93
C ILE A 204 -7.34 11.32 -4.99
N GLY A 205 -8.40 12.13 -5.05
CA GLY A 205 -8.59 13.28 -4.18
C GLY A 205 -8.65 12.90 -2.70
N ASP A 206 -9.37 11.83 -2.37
CA ASP A 206 -9.45 11.30 -1.02
C ASP A 206 -8.09 10.80 -0.52
N ALA A 207 -7.33 10.08 -1.35
CA ALA A 207 -6.00 9.59 -0.99
C ALA A 207 -4.98 10.74 -0.79
N GLU A 208 -5.06 11.82 -1.57
CA GLU A 208 -4.23 13.01 -1.38
C GLU A 208 -4.59 13.76 -0.09
N LEU A 209 -5.88 13.86 0.24
CA LEU A 209 -6.35 14.48 1.49
C LEU A 209 -5.93 13.66 2.71
N GLU A 210 -6.00 12.35 2.65
CA GLU A 210 -5.51 11.47 3.72
C GLU A 210 -4.00 11.64 3.92
N ALA A 211 -3.22 11.66 2.84
CA ALA A 211 -1.77 11.89 2.92
C ALA A 211 -1.42 13.25 3.53
N GLN A 212 -2.18 14.33 3.20
CA GLN A 212 -1.99 15.65 3.80
C GLN A 212 -2.40 15.68 5.28
N LEU A 213 -3.44 14.95 5.67
CA LEU A 213 -3.85 14.84 7.07
C LEU A 213 -2.79 14.12 7.91
N GLU A 214 -2.19 13.07 7.37
CA GLU A 214 -1.11 12.33 8.02
C GLU A 214 0.15 13.20 8.18
N GLU A 215 0.52 13.96 7.15
CA GLU A 215 1.64 14.90 7.23
C GLU A 215 1.41 15.99 8.31
N ARG A 216 0.17 16.45 8.45
CA ARG A 216 -0.19 17.42 9.53
C ARG A 216 -0.22 16.80 10.92
N ARG A 217 -0.55 15.52 11.06
CA ARG A 217 -0.50 14.79 12.34
C ARG A 217 0.93 14.48 12.79
N ALA A 218 1.86 14.37 11.83
CA ALA A 218 3.28 14.10 12.09
C ALA A 218 4.09 15.37 12.48
N ARG A 219 3.50 16.57 12.31
CA ARG A 219 4.06 17.86 12.76
C ARG A 219 3.57 18.20 14.17
#